data_69a47616b5c4a86066b56f02aa92b096
#
_entry.id   69a47616b5c4a86066b56f02aa92b096
#
_cell.length_a   1.000
_cell.length_b   1.000
_cell.length_c   1.000
_cell.angle_alpha   90.00
_cell.angle_beta   90.00
_cell.angle_gamma   90.00
#
_symmetry.space_group_name_H-M   'P 1'
#
loop_
_entity.id
_entity.type
_entity.pdbx_description
1 polymer ?
#
loop_
_entity_poly.entity_id
_entity_poly.type
_entity_poly.pdbx_seq_one_letter_code
_entity_poly.pdbx_strand_id
1 'polypeptide(L)'
;NTVNYTYRVNLLMGGFFLISLCLGVSGTFWMQTRNRREEVGIMKSFGARSVYIIRMLLGEGIVLSTLATLTGCLIYLQYALKEGLYTNMWNEQEILPIYWVNRFPLHFLGVSLIVWIILLIVVSIGIYIPARSISRITPVDALRDE
;
A
#
# COMPACT_ATOMS: atom_id res chain seq x y z
N ASN A 1 13.87 -28.94 -10.22
CA ASN A 1 13.67 -28.67 -8.77
C ASN A 1 14.18 -27.28 -8.32
N THR A 2 15.18 -26.67 -8.99
CA THR A 2 15.71 -25.35 -8.65
C THR A 2 14.70 -24.22 -8.86
N VAL A 3 13.94 -24.29 -9.94
CA VAL A 3 12.91 -23.28 -10.29
C VAL A 3 11.86 -23.17 -9.18
N ASN A 4 11.35 -24.30 -8.68
CA ASN A 4 10.37 -24.31 -7.59
C ASN A 4 10.92 -23.75 -6.28
N TYR A 5 12.22 -23.92 -6.03
CA TYR A 5 12.87 -23.36 -4.85
C TYR A 5 12.96 -21.84 -4.95
N THR A 6 13.39 -21.31 -6.09
CA THR A 6 13.47 -19.85 -6.33
C THR A 6 12.11 -19.17 -6.19
N TYR A 7 11.04 -19.76 -6.75
CA TYR A 7 9.68 -19.24 -6.59
C TYR A 7 9.23 -19.19 -5.12
N ARG A 8 9.52 -20.23 -4.36
CA ARG A 8 9.18 -20.28 -2.92
C ARG A 8 9.93 -19.21 -2.12
N VAL A 9 11.23 -19.05 -2.38
CA VAL A 9 12.03 -18.01 -1.72
C VAL A 9 11.51 -16.61 -2.05
N ASN A 10 11.25 -16.31 -3.33
CA ASN A 10 10.71 -15.02 -3.73
C ASN A 10 9.33 -14.74 -3.13
N LEU A 11 8.48 -15.74 -3.04
CA LEU A 11 7.15 -15.63 -2.43
C LEU A 11 7.24 -15.38 -0.92
N LEU A 12 8.16 -16.05 -0.22
CA LEU A 12 8.41 -15.83 1.21
C LEU A 12 8.96 -14.42 1.45
N MET A 13 9.93 -13.97 0.64
CA MET A 13 10.47 -12.62 0.75
C MET A 13 9.40 -11.56 0.48
N GLY A 14 8.61 -11.73 -0.58
CA GLY A 14 7.50 -10.82 -0.90
C GLY A 14 6.46 -10.76 0.23
N GLY A 15 6.08 -11.91 0.78
CA GLY A 15 5.17 -11.98 1.93
C GLY A 15 5.73 -11.28 3.17
N PHE A 16 7.01 -11.48 3.48
CA PHE A 16 7.68 -10.80 4.58
C PHE A 16 7.67 -9.29 4.40
N PHE A 17 7.98 -8.79 3.19
CA PHE A 17 7.93 -7.34 2.91
C PHE A 17 6.52 -6.78 3.04
N LEU A 18 5.48 -7.48 2.56
CA LEU A 18 4.09 -7.05 2.70
C LEU A 18 3.66 -6.97 4.18
N ILE A 19 4.03 -7.95 4.99
CA ILE A 19 3.74 -7.93 6.44
C ILE A 19 4.48 -6.77 7.11
N SER A 20 5.76 -6.57 6.82
CA SER A 20 6.55 -5.47 7.37
C SER A 20 5.98 -4.11 6.99
N LEU A 21 5.52 -3.95 5.74
CA LEU A 21 4.86 -2.75 5.26
C LEU A 21 3.54 -2.51 6.00
N CYS A 22 2.73 -3.55 6.18
CA CYS A 22 1.47 -3.46 6.93
C CYS A 22 1.69 -3.00 8.37
N LEU A 23 2.68 -3.58 9.05
CA LEU A 23 3.04 -3.20 10.42
C LEU A 23 3.57 -1.76 10.49
N GLY A 24 4.44 -1.36 9.55
CA GLY A 24 4.97 -0.01 9.48
C GLY A 24 3.89 1.05 9.26
N VAL A 25 2.99 0.80 8.31
CA VAL A 25 1.84 1.68 8.03
C VAL A 25 0.92 1.75 9.25
N SER A 26 0.56 0.61 9.84
CA SER A 26 -0.27 0.57 11.06
C SER A 26 0.36 1.38 12.20
N GLY A 27 1.65 1.22 12.44
CA GLY A 27 2.37 1.95 13.50
C GLY A 27 2.36 3.46 13.26
N THR A 28 2.67 3.88 12.04
CA THR A 28 2.67 5.30 11.66
C THR A 28 1.28 5.91 11.82
N PHE A 29 0.25 5.25 11.30
CA PHE A 29 -1.13 5.73 11.44
C PHE A 29 -1.62 5.69 12.88
N TRP A 30 -1.20 4.71 13.68
CA TRP A 30 -1.51 4.68 15.12
C TRP A 30 -0.99 5.92 15.84
N MET A 31 0.27 6.30 15.57
CA MET A 31 0.88 7.48 16.18
C MET A 31 0.23 8.78 15.68
N GLN A 32 0.02 8.90 14.37
CA GLN A 32 -0.62 10.05 13.75
C GLN A 32 -2.06 10.25 14.25
N THR A 33 -2.80 9.15 14.37
CA THR A 33 -4.17 9.16 14.85
C THR A 33 -4.26 9.55 16.33
N ARG A 34 -3.26 9.17 17.12
CA ARG A 34 -3.17 9.56 18.53
C ARG A 34 -3.00 11.07 18.71
N ASN A 35 -2.21 11.69 17.84
CA ASN A 35 -1.99 13.13 17.85
C ASN A 35 -3.21 13.94 17.37
N ARG A 36 -4.15 13.31 16.62
CA ARG A 36 -5.37 13.94 16.11
C ARG A 36 -6.63 13.65 16.95
N ARG A 37 -6.46 13.15 18.18
CA ARG A 37 -7.61 12.82 19.08
C ARG A 37 -8.52 14.00 19.31
N GLU A 38 -7.95 15.19 19.52
CA GLU A 38 -8.71 16.42 19.74
C GLU A 38 -9.55 16.78 18.51
N GLU A 39 -8.97 16.75 17.30
CA GLU A 39 -9.69 17.02 16.05
C GLU A 39 -10.88 16.07 15.88
N VAL A 40 -10.66 14.77 16.15
CA VAL A 40 -11.71 13.75 16.08
C VAL A 40 -12.76 13.98 17.15
N GLY A 41 -12.37 14.39 18.36
CA GLY A 41 -13.29 14.76 19.45
C GLY A 41 -14.19 15.93 19.06
N ILE A 42 -13.61 16.99 18.49
CA ILE A 42 -14.32 18.16 17.98
C ILE A 42 -15.29 17.76 16.86
N MET A 43 -14.85 16.98 15.87
CA MET A 43 -15.72 16.50 14.78
C MET A 43 -16.92 15.70 15.33
N LYS A 44 -16.71 14.90 16.37
CA LYS A 44 -17.79 14.13 17.02
C LYS A 44 -18.77 15.00 17.80
N SER A 45 -18.30 16.06 18.46
CA SER A 45 -19.19 17.00 19.16
C SER A 45 -20.12 17.74 18.18
N PHE A 46 -19.69 17.94 16.92
CA PHE A 46 -20.52 18.43 15.83
C PHE A 46 -21.36 17.33 15.14
N GLY A 47 -21.40 16.12 15.68
CA GLY A 47 -22.25 15.04 15.20
C GLY A 47 -21.66 14.17 14.09
N ALA A 48 -20.34 14.22 13.85
CA ALA A 48 -19.70 13.37 12.86
C ALA A 48 -19.83 11.88 13.23
N ARG A 49 -20.30 11.07 12.26
CA ARG A 49 -20.40 9.63 12.42
C ARG A 49 -19.02 8.98 12.38
N SER A 50 -18.81 7.93 13.19
CA SER A 50 -17.57 7.16 13.21
C SER A 50 -17.13 6.67 11.83
N VAL A 51 -18.07 6.32 10.96
CA VAL A 51 -17.81 5.89 9.57
C VAL A 51 -17.17 7.00 8.74
N TYR A 52 -17.56 8.25 8.95
CA TYR A 52 -16.98 9.40 8.26
C TYR A 52 -15.49 9.55 8.59
N ILE A 53 -15.14 9.44 9.87
CA ILE A 53 -13.76 9.54 10.35
C ILE A 53 -12.89 8.41 9.76
N ILE A 54 -13.41 7.18 9.75
CA ILE A 54 -12.72 6.03 9.16
C ILE A 54 -12.48 6.26 7.67
N ARG A 55 -13.48 6.73 6.92
CA ARG A 55 -13.35 7.00 5.48
C ARG A 55 -12.35 8.11 5.20
N MET A 56 -12.29 9.14 6.03
CA MET A 56 -11.32 10.23 5.90
C MET A 56 -9.89 9.70 6.05
N LEU A 57 -9.60 8.92 7.10
CA LEU A 57 -8.28 8.34 7.34
C LEU A 57 -7.88 7.32 6.25
N LEU A 58 -8.82 6.49 5.80
CA LEU A 58 -8.58 5.58 4.67
C LEU A 58 -8.29 6.35 3.38
N GLY A 59 -9.01 7.42 3.11
CA GLY A 59 -8.77 8.29 1.94
C GLY A 59 -7.37 8.87 1.94
N GLU A 60 -6.90 9.38 3.09
CA GLU A 60 -5.53 9.88 3.25
C GLU A 60 -4.50 8.78 2.95
N GLY A 61 -4.69 7.58 3.48
CA GLY A 61 -3.81 6.45 3.21
C GLY A 61 -3.80 5.99 1.75
N ILE A 62 -4.96 6.00 1.08
CA ILE A 62 -5.08 5.67 -0.35
C ILE A 62 -4.32 6.68 -1.20
N VAL A 63 -4.44 7.97 -0.92
CA VAL A 63 -3.72 9.02 -1.65
C VAL A 63 -2.21 8.85 -1.46
N LEU A 64 -1.75 8.68 -0.23
CA LEU A 64 -0.32 8.49 0.07
C LEU A 64 0.24 7.24 -0.59
N SER A 65 -0.47 6.11 -0.53
CA SER A 65 -0.03 4.87 -1.16
C SER A 65 0.00 4.96 -2.68
N THR A 66 -0.93 5.68 -3.29
CA THR A 66 -0.95 5.93 -4.74
C THR A 66 0.25 6.76 -5.17
N LEU A 67 0.55 7.85 -4.46
CA LEU A 67 1.73 8.69 -4.71
C LEU A 67 3.03 7.89 -4.54
N ALA A 68 3.13 7.08 -3.47
CA ALA A 68 4.28 6.22 -3.23
C ALA A 68 4.48 5.19 -4.34
N THR A 69 3.39 4.57 -4.82
CA THR A 69 3.45 3.61 -5.92
C THR A 69 3.88 4.27 -7.22
N LEU A 70 3.34 5.46 -7.53
CA LEU A 70 3.74 6.22 -8.72
C LEU A 70 5.23 6.55 -8.70
N THR A 71 5.75 7.05 -7.59
CA THR A 71 7.19 7.34 -7.46
C THR A 71 8.04 6.08 -7.56
N GLY A 72 7.63 4.97 -6.94
CA GLY A 72 8.30 3.68 -7.08
C GLY A 72 8.32 3.16 -8.51
N CYS A 73 7.20 3.27 -9.24
CA CYS A 73 7.12 2.90 -10.65
C CYS A 73 8.05 3.75 -11.54
N LEU A 74 8.16 5.06 -11.27
CA LEU A 74 9.06 5.95 -12.01
C LEU A 74 10.53 5.56 -11.79
N ILE A 75 10.92 5.30 -10.55
CA ILE A 75 12.29 4.86 -10.21
C ILE A 75 12.60 3.51 -10.89
N TYR A 76 11.66 2.55 -10.82
CA TYR A 76 11.83 1.26 -11.46
C TYR A 76 11.91 1.39 -12.99
N LEU A 77 11.11 2.26 -13.60
CA LEU A 77 11.16 2.53 -15.03
C LEU A 77 12.53 3.08 -15.45
N GLN A 78 13.09 4.03 -14.70
CA GLN A 78 14.44 4.56 -14.95
C GLN A 78 15.51 3.47 -14.86
N TYR A 79 15.42 2.62 -13.85
CA TYR A 79 16.32 1.47 -13.69
C TYR A 79 16.21 0.51 -14.88
N ALA A 80 15.00 0.13 -15.27
CA ALA A 80 14.74 -0.76 -16.38
C ALA A 80 15.25 -0.22 -17.73
N LEU A 81 15.13 1.08 -17.95
CA LEU A 81 15.67 1.74 -19.14
C LEU A 81 17.20 1.75 -19.13
N LYS A 82 17.82 2.03 -17.98
CA LYS A 82 19.29 2.08 -17.85
C LYS A 82 19.94 0.72 -18.04
N GLU A 83 19.36 -0.33 -17.48
CA GLU A 83 19.86 -1.71 -17.59
C GLU A 83 19.48 -2.40 -18.91
N GLY A 84 18.68 -1.74 -19.77
CA GLY A 84 18.25 -2.29 -21.05
C GLY A 84 17.31 -3.49 -20.91
N LEU A 85 16.60 -3.64 -19.79
CA LEU A 85 15.69 -4.77 -19.53
C LEU A 85 14.60 -4.91 -20.59
N TYR A 86 14.24 -3.80 -21.27
CA TYR A 86 13.29 -3.80 -22.36
C TYR A 86 13.82 -4.50 -23.63
N THR A 87 15.17 -4.57 -23.84
CA THR A 87 15.77 -5.24 -24.98
C THR A 87 15.97 -6.73 -24.72
N ASN A 88 16.26 -7.14 -23.50
CA ASN A 88 16.47 -8.54 -23.15
C ASN A 88 15.19 -9.38 -23.25
N MET A 89 14.01 -8.78 -23.05
CA MET A 89 12.73 -9.44 -23.27
C MET A 89 12.45 -9.80 -24.75
N TRP A 90 13.19 -9.19 -25.69
CA TRP A 90 13.04 -9.46 -27.12
C TRP A 90 14.02 -10.50 -27.65
N ASN A 91 15.11 -10.74 -26.93
CA ASN A 91 16.22 -11.59 -27.40
C ASN A 91 16.21 -13.00 -26.81
N GLU A 92 15.46 -13.27 -25.75
CA GLU A 92 15.31 -14.62 -25.21
C GLU A 92 14.27 -15.40 -25.98
N GLN A 93 14.71 -16.48 -26.60
CA GLN A 93 13.90 -17.38 -27.44
C GLN A 93 12.80 -18.18 -26.70
N GLU A 94 12.58 -17.95 -25.42
CA GLU A 94 11.44 -18.50 -24.69
C GLU A 94 10.24 -17.56 -24.83
N ILE A 95 9.50 -17.76 -25.93
CA ILE A 95 8.20 -17.13 -26.13
C ILE A 95 7.23 -17.77 -25.14
N LEU A 96 7.03 -17.11 -24.00
CA LEU A 96 5.95 -17.47 -23.10
C LEU A 96 4.59 -17.33 -23.84
N PRO A 97 3.65 -18.27 -23.68
CA PRO A 97 2.41 -18.30 -24.47
C PRO A 97 1.47 -17.12 -24.18
N ILE A 98 1.85 -16.20 -23.30
CA ILE A 98 1.06 -15.05 -22.87
C ILE A 98 1.56 -13.80 -23.58
N TYR A 99 0.80 -13.29 -24.54
CA TYR A 99 1.17 -12.15 -25.40
C TYR A 99 1.57 -10.86 -24.65
N TRP A 100 0.94 -10.56 -23.51
CA TRP A 100 1.23 -9.35 -22.72
C TRP A 100 2.58 -9.40 -22.00
N VAL A 101 3.10 -10.59 -21.72
CA VAL A 101 4.42 -10.78 -21.08
C VAL A 101 5.55 -10.45 -22.05
N ASN A 102 5.36 -10.67 -23.35
CA ASN A 102 6.37 -10.42 -24.38
C ASN A 102 6.50 -8.95 -24.78
N ARG A 103 5.61 -8.07 -24.28
CA ARG A 103 5.69 -6.63 -24.52
C ARG A 103 5.98 -5.90 -23.22
N PHE A 104 7.20 -5.37 -23.11
CA PHE A 104 7.65 -4.64 -21.91
C PHE A 104 6.63 -3.61 -21.39
N PRO A 105 6.05 -2.69 -22.20
CA PRO A 105 5.12 -1.69 -21.67
C PRO A 105 3.83 -2.30 -21.12
N LEU A 106 3.30 -3.33 -21.76
CA LEU A 106 2.09 -4.02 -21.29
C LEU A 106 2.37 -4.82 -20.02
N HIS A 107 3.50 -5.52 -19.98
CA HIS A 107 3.93 -6.25 -18.79
C HIS A 107 4.17 -5.31 -17.61
N PHE A 108 4.89 -4.21 -17.83
CA PHE A 108 5.16 -3.20 -16.82
C PHE A 108 3.87 -2.61 -16.24
N LEU A 109 2.92 -2.20 -17.10
CA LEU A 109 1.63 -1.67 -16.67
C LEU A 109 0.82 -2.71 -15.89
N GLY A 110 0.77 -3.94 -16.39
CA GLY A 110 0.02 -5.02 -15.71
C GLY A 110 0.57 -5.33 -14.32
N VAL A 111 1.88 -5.48 -14.20
CA VAL A 111 2.54 -5.75 -12.90
C VAL A 111 2.39 -4.55 -11.96
N SER A 112 2.60 -3.31 -12.44
CA SER A 112 2.43 -2.10 -11.64
C SER A 112 1.01 -1.97 -11.11
N LEU A 113 0.00 -2.29 -11.90
CA LEU A 113 -1.40 -2.25 -11.50
C LEU A 113 -1.71 -3.31 -10.44
N ILE A 114 -1.22 -4.53 -10.60
CA ILE A 114 -1.38 -5.60 -9.61
C ILE A 114 -0.72 -5.20 -8.28
N VAL A 115 0.51 -4.71 -8.33
CA VAL A 115 1.24 -4.24 -7.15
C VAL A 115 0.50 -3.11 -6.46
N TRP A 116 -0.01 -2.14 -7.21
CA TRP A 116 -0.80 -1.04 -6.67
C TRP A 116 -2.05 -1.53 -5.94
N ILE A 117 -2.81 -2.47 -6.53
CA ILE A 117 -4.00 -3.05 -5.88
C ILE A 117 -3.62 -3.78 -4.59
N ILE A 118 -2.56 -4.59 -4.61
CA ILE A 118 -2.08 -5.30 -3.41
C ILE A 118 -1.71 -4.30 -2.31
N LEU A 119 -0.96 -3.25 -2.66
CA LEU A 119 -0.57 -2.20 -1.71
C LEU A 119 -1.78 -1.47 -1.14
N LEU A 120 -2.79 -1.13 -1.97
CA LEU A 120 -4.03 -0.53 -1.49
C LEU A 120 -4.75 -1.40 -0.46
N ILE A 121 -4.82 -2.71 -0.70
CA ILE A 121 -5.45 -3.65 0.23
C ILE A 121 -4.66 -3.70 1.54
N VAL A 122 -3.33 -3.86 1.47
CA VAL A 122 -2.47 -3.95 2.65
C VAL A 122 -2.51 -2.66 3.48
N VAL A 123 -2.42 -1.50 2.83
CA VAL A 123 -2.50 -0.18 3.48
C VAL A 123 -3.88 0.02 4.11
N SER A 124 -4.95 -0.33 3.41
CA SER A 124 -6.32 -0.22 3.94
C SER A 124 -6.52 -1.06 5.20
N ILE A 125 -6.01 -2.29 5.22
CA ILE A 125 -6.04 -3.15 6.41
C ILE A 125 -5.23 -2.52 7.55
N GLY A 126 -4.01 -2.05 7.25
CA GLY A 126 -3.12 -1.43 8.23
C GLY A 126 -3.70 -0.18 8.89
N ILE A 127 -4.45 0.63 8.14
CA ILE A 127 -5.09 1.85 8.65
C ILE A 127 -6.42 1.55 9.36
N TYR A 128 -7.15 0.54 8.91
CA TYR A 128 -8.47 0.23 9.45
C TYR A 128 -8.45 -0.06 10.96
N ILE A 129 -7.42 -0.76 11.43
CA ILE A 129 -7.27 -1.11 12.85
C ILE A 129 -7.18 0.16 13.74
N PRO A 130 -6.24 1.09 13.52
CA PRO A 130 -6.14 2.32 14.32
C PRO A 130 -7.34 3.25 14.11
N ALA A 131 -7.85 3.38 12.89
CA ALA A 131 -9.00 4.20 12.57
C ALA A 131 -10.27 3.77 13.34
N ARG A 132 -10.50 2.46 13.44
CA ARG A 132 -11.61 1.92 14.22
C ARG A 132 -11.47 2.19 15.72
N SER A 133 -10.25 2.09 16.25
CA SER A 133 -9.97 2.37 17.66
C SER A 133 -10.35 3.81 18.03
N ILE A 134 -9.89 4.78 17.25
CA ILE A 134 -10.15 6.21 17.51
C ILE A 134 -11.60 6.61 17.22
N SER A 135 -12.22 5.99 16.24
CA SER A 135 -13.63 6.30 15.92
C SER A 135 -14.60 5.92 17.03
N ARG A 136 -14.17 5.18 18.05
CA ARG A 136 -14.97 4.78 19.20
C ARG A 136 -14.78 5.67 20.44
N ILE A 137 -13.80 6.58 20.43
CA ILE A 137 -13.56 7.49 21.55
C ILE A 137 -14.78 8.40 21.73
N THR A 138 -15.23 8.56 22.98
CA THR A 138 -16.30 9.50 23.29
C THR A 138 -15.75 10.93 23.36
N PRO A 139 -16.55 11.98 23.07
CA PRO A 139 -16.10 13.37 23.18
C PRO A 139 -15.58 13.73 24.57
N VAL A 140 -16.13 13.09 25.61
CA VAL A 140 -15.73 13.31 27.02
C VAL A 140 -14.33 12.74 27.29
N ASP A 141 -14.00 11.57 26.71
CA ASP A 141 -12.70 10.95 26.90
C ASP A 141 -11.59 11.71 26.14
N ALA A 142 -11.95 12.35 25.02
CA ALA A 142 -10.99 13.14 24.23
C ALA A 142 -10.55 14.44 24.95
N LEU A 143 -11.37 14.99 25.84
CA LEU A 143 -11.11 16.24 26.58
C LEU A 143 -10.55 15.98 27.99
N ARG A 144 -10.51 14.73 28.44
CA ARG A 144 -10.08 14.36 29.81
C ARG A 144 -8.60 13.97 29.91
N ASP A 145 -7.90 13.79 28.79
CA ASP A 145 -6.50 13.38 28.73
C ASP A 145 -5.50 14.59 28.77
N GLU A 146 -5.93 15.76 29.36
CA GLU A 146 -5.04 16.86 29.79
C GLU A 146 -4.56 16.70 31.23
#